data_ec02714b9a0f16cd584d7f685e7750ac
#
_entry.id   ec02714b9a0f16cd584d7f685e7750ac
#
_cell.length_a   1.000
_cell.length_b   1.000
_cell.length_c   1.000
_cell.angle_alpha   90.00
_cell.angle_beta   90.00
_cell.angle_gamma   90.00
#
_symmetry.space_group_name_H-M   'P 1'
#
loop_
_entity.id
_entity.type
_entity.pdbx_description
1 polymer ?
#
loop_
_entity_poly.entity_id
_entity_poly.type
_entity_poly.pdbx_seq_one_letter_code
_entity_poly.pdbx_strand_id
1 'polypeptide(L)'
;VARFEAFAAVRPPRALAGLVSTRSYVTYSEEELVHKLGTNPYSFLHVLQRRSPEADARFSGVRKGYEDFLANGYLIADQEPHLYLYRQQWAGKTFVGYLGLVSLDDYRAGRIIRHERTLEAREALFARY
;
A
#
# COMPACT_ATOMS: atom_id res chain seq x y z
N VAL A 1 -18.53 19.96 -7.47
CA VAL A 1 -18.29 18.53 -7.71
C VAL A 1 -16.83 18.22 -7.38
N ALA A 2 -16.56 17.16 -6.62
CA ALA A 2 -15.19 16.74 -6.32
C ALA A 2 -14.47 16.26 -7.59
N ARG A 3 -13.18 16.59 -7.71
CA ARG A 3 -12.36 16.11 -8.82
C ARG A 3 -11.79 14.73 -8.49
N PHE A 4 -11.85 13.84 -9.47
CA PHE A 4 -11.26 12.51 -9.41
C PHE A 4 -10.36 12.33 -10.64
N GLU A 5 -9.05 12.17 -10.42
CA GLU A 5 -8.03 12.28 -11.46
C GLU A 5 -7.20 11.00 -11.57
N ALA A 6 -6.68 10.75 -12.77
CA ALA A 6 -5.74 9.70 -13.06
C ALA A 6 -4.36 9.98 -12.41
N PHE A 7 -3.59 8.92 -12.15
CA PHE A 7 -2.21 9.02 -11.66
C PHE A 7 -1.35 7.87 -12.19
N ALA A 8 -0.04 8.06 -12.20
CA ALA A 8 0.91 6.99 -12.51
C ALA A 8 1.21 6.19 -11.22
N ALA A 9 0.75 4.96 -11.16
CA ALA A 9 0.93 4.12 -9.99
C ALA A 9 2.27 3.38 -9.99
N VAL A 10 2.75 3.06 -8.80
CA VAL A 10 3.72 1.99 -8.60
C VAL A 10 2.94 0.76 -8.12
N ARG A 11 3.02 -0.31 -8.88
CA ARG A 11 2.22 -1.50 -8.66
C ARG A 11 2.96 -2.79 -9.03
N PRO A 12 2.59 -3.95 -8.49
CA PRO A 12 3.17 -5.20 -8.96
C PRO A 12 2.73 -5.51 -10.40
N PRO A 13 3.55 -6.21 -11.18
CA PRO A 13 3.11 -6.84 -12.41
C PRO A 13 1.92 -7.76 -12.15
N ARG A 14 1.02 -7.89 -13.12
CA ARG A 14 -0.21 -8.70 -12.95
C ARG A 14 0.08 -10.14 -12.48
N ALA A 15 1.14 -10.74 -13.00
CA ALA A 15 1.53 -12.10 -12.63
C ALA A 15 1.98 -12.23 -11.16
N LEU A 16 2.49 -11.15 -10.55
CA LEU A 16 2.98 -11.14 -9.17
C LEU A 16 1.98 -10.51 -8.19
N ALA A 17 0.90 -9.90 -8.65
CA ALA A 17 0.00 -9.11 -7.81
C ALA A 17 -0.50 -9.89 -6.58
N GLY A 18 -0.90 -11.15 -6.75
CA GLY A 18 -1.36 -12.00 -5.66
C GLY A 18 -0.25 -12.44 -4.69
N LEU A 19 1.01 -12.44 -5.12
CA LEU A 19 2.17 -12.79 -4.30
C LEU A 19 2.71 -11.56 -3.53
N VAL A 20 2.66 -10.39 -4.16
CA VAL A 20 3.11 -9.13 -3.55
C VAL A 20 2.12 -8.62 -2.53
N SER A 21 0.82 -8.72 -2.80
CA SER A 21 -0.21 -8.19 -1.92
C SER A 21 -0.22 -8.89 -0.56
N THR A 22 -0.43 -8.10 0.48
CA THR A 22 -0.48 -8.57 1.86
C THR A 22 -1.58 -7.83 2.62
N ARG A 23 -2.12 -8.45 3.65
CA ARG A 23 -2.96 -7.73 4.63
C ARG A 23 -2.08 -6.84 5.50
N SER A 24 -2.67 -5.98 6.30
CA SER A 24 -1.92 -5.13 7.25
C SER A 24 -1.03 -5.99 8.14
N TYR A 25 0.24 -5.62 8.28
CA TYR A 25 1.22 -6.39 9.06
C TYR A 25 0.84 -6.55 10.54
N VAL A 26 0.06 -5.61 11.10
CA VAL A 26 -0.43 -5.68 12.49
C VAL A 26 -1.49 -6.76 12.71
N THR A 27 -2.01 -7.36 11.64
CA THR A 27 -3.03 -8.43 11.71
C THR A 27 -2.43 -9.83 11.66
N TYR A 28 -1.11 -9.96 11.51
CA TYR A 28 -0.41 -11.23 11.55
C TYR A 28 0.07 -11.55 12.96
N SER A 29 0.01 -12.82 13.35
CA SER A 29 0.80 -13.31 14.48
C SER A 29 2.28 -13.35 14.10
N GLU A 30 3.16 -13.47 15.09
CA GLU A 30 4.60 -13.57 14.85
C GLU A 30 4.95 -14.81 14.01
N GLU A 31 4.31 -15.94 14.31
CA GLU A 31 4.47 -17.21 13.59
C GLU A 31 4.02 -17.08 12.12
N GLU A 32 2.86 -16.46 11.88
CA GLU A 32 2.37 -16.19 10.52
C GLU A 32 3.33 -15.28 9.73
N LEU A 33 3.91 -14.25 10.38
CA LEU A 33 4.89 -13.36 9.75
C LEU A 33 6.15 -14.13 9.35
N VAL A 34 6.72 -14.92 10.26
CA VAL A 34 7.90 -15.75 10.00
C VAL A 34 7.63 -16.72 8.85
N HIS A 35 6.48 -17.40 8.88
CA HIS A 35 6.09 -18.31 7.80
C HIS A 35 5.95 -17.59 6.46
N LYS A 36 5.24 -16.46 6.42
CA LYS A 36 5.05 -15.68 5.18
C LYS A 36 6.36 -15.14 4.61
N LEU A 37 7.23 -14.63 5.45
CA LEU A 37 8.54 -14.13 5.04
C LEU A 37 9.45 -15.26 4.55
N GLY A 38 9.36 -16.44 5.14
CA GLY A 38 10.15 -17.61 4.75
C GLY A 38 9.67 -18.30 3.48
N THR A 39 8.38 -18.19 3.13
CA THR A 39 7.77 -18.95 2.02
C THR A 39 7.45 -18.11 0.79
N ASN A 40 7.36 -16.78 0.93
CA ASN A 40 7.02 -15.90 -0.19
C ASN A 40 8.01 -14.72 -0.31
N PRO A 41 9.04 -14.82 -1.16
CA PRO A 41 10.04 -13.77 -1.35
C PRO A 41 9.48 -12.50 -2.02
N TYR A 42 8.31 -12.59 -2.65
CA TYR A 42 7.65 -11.45 -3.31
C TYR A 42 6.74 -10.66 -2.37
N SER A 43 6.46 -11.17 -1.16
CA SER A 43 5.55 -10.49 -0.23
C SER A 43 6.03 -9.09 0.13
N PHE A 44 5.16 -8.09 0.01
CA PHE A 44 5.46 -6.71 0.42
C PHE A 44 5.79 -6.58 1.92
N LEU A 45 5.55 -7.62 2.71
CA LEU A 45 6.02 -7.71 4.09
C LEU A 45 7.54 -7.56 4.20
N HIS A 46 8.31 -8.01 3.19
CA HIS A 46 9.77 -7.82 3.16
C HIS A 46 10.17 -6.34 3.11
N VAL A 47 9.34 -5.49 2.54
CA VAL A 47 9.52 -4.03 2.56
C VAL A 47 9.16 -3.48 3.94
N LEU A 48 7.96 -3.82 4.44
CA LEU A 48 7.40 -3.25 5.67
C LEU A 48 8.12 -3.69 6.94
N GLN A 49 8.68 -4.91 6.96
CA GLN A 49 9.34 -5.53 8.11
C GLN A 49 10.87 -5.41 8.07
N ARG A 50 11.41 -4.72 7.09
CA ARG A 50 12.87 -4.56 6.99
C ARG A 50 13.39 -3.76 8.17
N ARG A 51 14.08 -4.43 9.09
CA ARG A 51 14.72 -3.79 10.23
C ARG A 51 15.99 -3.09 9.77
N SER A 52 16.21 -1.88 10.28
CA SER A 52 17.51 -1.22 10.22
C SER A 52 18.23 -1.40 11.55
N PRO A 53 19.55 -1.57 11.57
CA PRO A 53 20.33 -1.66 12.79
C PRO A 53 20.34 -0.36 13.61
N GLU A 54 19.99 0.78 13.03
CA GLU A 54 19.96 2.08 13.68
C GLU A 54 18.53 2.44 14.12
N ALA A 55 18.36 2.91 15.36
CA ALA A 55 17.04 3.18 15.96
C ALA A 55 16.20 4.20 15.18
N ASP A 56 16.85 5.21 14.58
CA ASP A 56 16.20 6.23 13.73
C ASP A 56 16.07 5.82 12.26
N ALA A 57 16.59 4.66 11.90
CA ALA A 57 16.66 4.20 10.52
C ALA A 57 15.53 3.23 10.14
N ARG A 58 14.43 3.18 10.90
CA ARG A 58 13.25 2.34 10.58
C ARG A 58 12.76 2.59 9.15
N PHE A 59 12.72 3.85 8.75
CA PHE A 59 12.29 4.23 7.40
C PHE A 59 13.37 4.01 6.33
N SER A 60 14.67 4.06 6.67
CA SER A 60 15.73 3.75 5.71
C SER A 60 15.71 2.29 5.29
N GLY A 61 15.38 1.38 6.20
CA GLY A 61 15.16 -0.03 5.89
C GLY A 61 13.97 -0.25 4.95
N VAL A 62 12.84 0.42 5.22
CA VAL A 62 11.65 0.38 4.36
C VAL A 62 11.95 0.96 2.98
N ARG A 63 12.62 2.11 2.92
CA ARG A 63 13.02 2.73 1.67
C ARG A 63 13.88 1.80 0.82
N LYS A 64 14.91 1.23 1.42
CA LYS A 64 15.78 0.28 0.71
C LYS A 64 15.01 -0.95 0.23
N GLY A 65 14.10 -1.50 1.03
CA GLY A 65 13.24 -2.59 0.64
C GLY A 65 12.37 -2.25 -0.58
N TYR A 66 11.82 -1.06 -0.61
CA TYR A 66 11.04 -0.55 -1.74
C TYR A 66 11.89 -0.39 -3.00
N GLU A 67 13.09 0.19 -2.88
CA GLU A 67 14.04 0.35 -3.97
C GLU A 67 14.48 -1.02 -4.55
N ASP A 68 14.73 -2.02 -3.68
CA ASP A 68 15.04 -3.38 -4.08
C ASP A 68 13.87 -4.03 -4.85
N PHE A 69 12.62 -3.80 -4.42
CA PHE A 69 11.42 -4.31 -5.11
C PHE A 69 11.25 -3.70 -6.51
N LEU A 70 11.56 -2.42 -6.66
CA LEU A 70 11.60 -1.76 -7.98
C LEU A 70 12.72 -2.33 -8.85
N ALA A 71 13.94 -2.44 -8.32
CA ALA A 71 15.10 -2.94 -9.04
C ALA A 71 14.92 -4.38 -9.52
N ASN A 72 14.23 -5.22 -8.75
CA ASN A 72 13.94 -6.61 -9.10
C ASN A 72 12.67 -6.79 -9.96
N GLY A 73 11.96 -5.71 -10.28
CA GLY A 73 10.73 -5.77 -11.07
C GLY A 73 9.53 -6.39 -10.31
N TYR A 74 9.59 -6.49 -8.99
CA TYR A 74 8.46 -6.91 -8.16
C TYR A 74 7.42 -5.80 -8.04
N LEU A 75 7.86 -4.56 -8.20
CA LEU A 75 7.06 -3.37 -8.44
C LEU A 75 7.50 -2.71 -9.74
N ILE A 76 6.55 -2.16 -10.47
CA ILE A 76 6.79 -1.37 -11.69
C ILE A 76 6.10 -0.01 -11.54
N ALA A 77 6.74 1.05 -12.03
CA ALA A 77 6.15 2.37 -12.13
C ALA A 77 5.49 2.52 -13.50
N ASP A 78 4.22 2.87 -13.53
CA ASP A 78 3.53 3.20 -14.78
C ASP A 78 4.08 4.52 -15.33
N GLN A 79 4.24 4.61 -16.65
CA GLN A 79 4.83 5.78 -17.30
C GLN A 79 3.80 6.90 -17.49
N GLU A 80 2.52 6.54 -17.56
CA GLU A 80 1.43 7.49 -17.82
C GLU A 80 0.36 7.39 -16.73
N PRO A 81 -0.38 8.48 -16.47
CA PRO A 81 -1.49 8.48 -15.53
C PRO A 81 -2.66 7.63 -16.04
N HIS A 82 -3.21 6.80 -15.16
CA HIS A 82 -4.39 5.98 -15.40
C HIS A 82 -5.37 6.05 -14.23
N LEU A 83 -6.61 5.70 -14.46
CA LEU A 83 -7.55 5.26 -13.45
C LEU A 83 -7.45 3.73 -13.35
N TYR A 84 -7.36 3.21 -12.14
CA TYR A 84 -7.18 1.77 -11.93
C TYR A 84 -8.48 1.13 -11.46
N LEU A 85 -8.80 -0.01 -12.04
CA LEU A 85 -9.86 -0.87 -11.53
C LEU A 85 -9.26 -1.81 -10.48
N TYR A 86 -9.66 -1.65 -9.23
CA TYR A 86 -9.25 -2.50 -8.12
C TYR A 86 -10.32 -3.58 -7.86
N ARG A 87 -9.92 -4.83 -7.87
CA ARG A 87 -10.80 -5.97 -7.55
C ARG A 87 -10.19 -6.77 -6.42
N GLN A 88 -10.96 -6.94 -5.36
CA GLN A 88 -10.60 -7.76 -4.22
C GLN A 88 -11.62 -8.88 -4.04
N GLN A 89 -11.14 -10.08 -3.77
CA GLN A 89 -12.00 -11.23 -3.42
C GLN A 89 -11.67 -11.67 -2.00
N TRP A 90 -12.69 -11.78 -1.17
CA TRP A 90 -12.57 -12.25 0.20
C TRP A 90 -13.84 -12.91 0.68
N ALA A 91 -13.71 -14.07 1.34
CA ALA A 91 -14.84 -14.84 1.89
C ALA A 91 -15.99 -15.07 0.87
N GLY A 92 -15.66 -15.39 -0.38
CA GLY A 92 -16.64 -15.63 -1.46
C GLY A 92 -17.29 -14.37 -2.03
N LYS A 93 -16.94 -13.18 -1.53
CA LYS A 93 -17.44 -11.89 -2.02
C LYS A 93 -16.40 -11.22 -2.91
N THR A 94 -16.88 -10.51 -3.93
CA THR A 94 -16.05 -9.67 -4.80
C THR A 94 -16.39 -8.22 -4.57
N PHE A 95 -15.34 -7.42 -4.29
CA PHE A 95 -15.41 -5.98 -4.17
C PHE A 95 -14.69 -5.36 -5.37
N VAL A 96 -15.31 -4.37 -5.98
CA VAL A 96 -14.74 -3.65 -7.13
C VAL A 96 -14.82 -2.16 -6.84
N GLY A 97 -13.73 -1.45 -7.13
CA GLY A 97 -13.64 0.00 -6.96
C GLY A 97 -12.66 0.61 -7.94
N TYR A 98 -12.67 1.92 -8.01
CA TYR A 98 -11.71 2.70 -8.78
C TYR A 98 -10.68 3.32 -7.84
N LEU A 99 -9.42 3.32 -8.26
CA LEU A 99 -8.34 4.07 -7.62
C LEU A 99 -8.00 5.27 -8.49
N GLY A 100 -7.92 6.42 -7.85
CA GLY A 100 -7.55 7.69 -8.47
C GLY A 100 -7.17 8.71 -7.40
N LEU A 101 -6.77 9.89 -7.81
CA LEU A 101 -6.47 11.00 -6.92
C LEU A 101 -7.71 11.85 -6.67
N VAL A 102 -7.84 12.35 -5.46
CA VAL A 102 -8.84 13.35 -5.08
C VAL A 102 -8.16 14.57 -4.46
N SER A 103 -8.74 15.73 -4.64
CA SER A 103 -8.24 16.97 -4.06
C SER A 103 -8.37 16.94 -2.52
N LEU A 104 -7.29 17.27 -1.81
CA LEU A 104 -7.32 17.46 -0.35
C LEU A 104 -8.26 18.58 0.07
N ASP A 105 -8.44 19.63 -0.76
CA ASP A 105 -9.38 20.71 -0.48
C ASP A 105 -10.82 20.23 -0.61
N ASP A 106 -11.12 19.35 -1.58
CA ASP A 106 -12.42 18.69 -1.71
C ASP A 106 -12.71 17.78 -0.50
N TYR A 107 -11.69 17.07 -0.03
CA TYR A 107 -11.78 16.23 1.17
C TYR A 107 -12.06 17.07 2.41
N ARG A 108 -11.31 18.16 2.65
CA ARG A 108 -11.47 19.07 3.78
C ARG A 108 -12.81 19.80 3.75
N ALA A 109 -13.28 20.17 2.55
CA ALA A 109 -14.58 20.83 2.36
C ALA A 109 -15.79 19.88 2.45
N GLY A 110 -15.57 18.60 2.79
CA GLY A 110 -16.65 17.61 2.92
C GLY A 110 -17.33 17.23 1.61
N ARG A 111 -16.71 17.52 0.46
CA ARG A 111 -17.24 17.14 -0.85
C ARG A 111 -17.00 15.66 -1.21
N ILE A 112 -16.22 14.96 -0.39
CA ILE A 112 -15.93 13.53 -0.52
C ILE A 112 -16.57 12.81 0.66
N ILE A 113 -17.43 11.84 0.37
CA ILE A 113 -18.05 11.00 1.40
C ILE A 113 -17.03 9.98 1.88
N ARG A 114 -16.69 10.03 3.15
CA ARG A 114 -15.78 9.07 3.78
C ARG A 114 -16.51 7.77 4.09
N HIS A 115 -15.92 6.66 3.74
CA HIS A 115 -16.45 5.35 4.09
C HIS A 115 -16.28 5.05 5.59
N GLU A 116 -15.13 5.40 6.14
CA GLU A 116 -14.80 5.19 7.56
C GLU A 116 -14.32 6.48 8.20
N ARG A 117 -14.52 6.57 9.51
CA ARG A 117 -13.90 7.65 10.30
C ARG A 117 -12.41 7.34 10.46
N THR A 118 -11.57 8.28 10.09
CA THR A 118 -10.16 8.26 10.48
C THR A 118 -10.03 8.61 11.96
N LEU A 119 -9.18 7.87 12.66
CA LEU A 119 -8.86 8.19 14.05
C LEU A 119 -7.91 9.39 14.06
N GLU A 120 -8.29 10.50 14.69
CA GLU A 120 -7.49 11.73 14.77
C GLU A 120 -6.05 11.49 15.24
N ALA A 121 -5.86 10.59 16.22
CA ALA A 121 -4.54 10.24 16.72
C ALA A 121 -3.67 9.56 15.62
N ARG A 122 -4.27 8.82 14.69
CA ARG A 122 -3.56 8.22 13.56
C ARG A 122 -3.28 9.22 12.44
N GLU A 123 -4.20 10.13 12.17
CA GLU A 123 -3.96 11.24 11.23
C GLU A 123 -2.79 12.10 11.71
N ALA A 124 -2.73 12.44 12.99
CA ALA A 124 -1.62 13.19 13.58
C ALA A 124 -0.28 12.42 13.50
N LEU A 125 -0.32 11.09 13.63
CA LEU A 125 0.87 10.26 13.48
C LEU A 125 1.36 10.27 12.01
N PHE A 126 0.49 10.09 11.04
CA PHE A 126 0.86 10.11 9.62
C PHE A 126 1.32 11.49 9.15
N ALA A 127 0.76 12.59 9.69
CA ALA A 127 1.19 13.95 9.36
C ALA A 127 2.63 14.26 9.81
N ARG A 128 3.20 13.46 10.71
CA ARG A 128 4.61 13.61 11.16
C ARG A 128 5.62 12.93 10.24
N TYR A 129 5.16 12.06 9.37
CA TYR A 129 5.98 11.25 8.46
C TYR A 129 5.66 11.54 7.00
#